data_b61625e0ea05c4d8ab1674e11c671067
#
_entry.id   b61625e0ea05c4d8ab1674e11c671067
#
_cell.length_a   1.000
_cell.length_b   1.000
_cell.length_c   1.000
_cell.angle_alpha   90.00
_cell.angle_beta   90.00
_cell.angle_gamma   90.00
#
_symmetry.space_group_name_H-M   'P 1'
#
loop_
_entity.id
_entity.type
_entity.pdbx_description
1 polymer ?
#
loop_
_entity_poly.entity_id
_entity_poly.type
_entity_poly.pdbx_seq_one_letter_code
_entity_poly.pdbx_strand_id
1 'polypeptide(L)'
;MDEPLVVDANAVAGDLAELMGVDVTAYIARCAHCGNRDAMGSLRAWAHGPGVVLRCVICSEVVVRWIRRPDGPRLDLRGAAFLQPR
;
A
#
# COMPACT_ATOMS: atom_id res chain seq x y z
N MET A 1 -2.85 -23.94 6.37
CA MET A 1 -2.10 -22.85 7.04
C MET A 1 -2.03 -21.68 6.11
N ASP A 2 -2.50 -20.54 6.58
CA ASP A 2 -2.65 -19.37 5.74
C ASP A 2 -1.45 -18.45 5.93
N GLU A 3 -0.50 -18.54 5.00
CA GLU A 3 0.58 -17.59 4.98
C GLU A 3 0.15 -16.35 4.19
N PRO A 4 0.52 -15.14 4.64
CA PRO A 4 0.24 -13.96 3.86
C PRO A 4 0.90 -14.05 2.49
N LEU A 5 0.17 -13.67 1.46
CA LEU A 5 0.71 -13.56 0.12
C LEU A 5 1.55 -12.30 0.03
N VAL A 6 2.83 -12.44 -0.27
CA VAL A 6 3.75 -11.32 -0.44
C VAL A 6 4.02 -11.14 -1.92
N VAL A 7 3.60 -9.98 -2.46
CA VAL A 7 3.72 -9.65 -3.87
C VAL A 7 4.14 -8.18 -3.98
N ASP A 8 4.43 -7.70 -5.17
CA ASP A 8 4.57 -6.28 -5.33
C ASP A 8 3.18 -5.60 -5.41
N ALA A 9 3.12 -4.32 -5.10
CA ALA A 9 1.83 -3.65 -4.96
C ALA A 9 1.08 -3.49 -6.28
N ASN A 10 1.72 -3.72 -7.43
CA ASN A 10 1.02 -3.78 -8.72
C ASN A 10 -0.01 -4.91 -8.75
N ALA A 11 0.19 -5.97 -7.99
CA ALA A 11 -0.76 -7.07 -7.92
C ALA A 11 -2.07 -6.68 -7.25
N VAL A 12 -2.09 -5.60 -6.48
CA VAL A 12 -3.30 -5.08 -5.82
C VAL A 12 -3.73 -3.72 -6.40
N ALA A 13 -3.27 -3.41 -7.62
CA ALA A 13 -3.54 -2.13 -8.27
C ALA A 13 -5.05 -1.86 -8.43
N GLY A 14 -5.84 -2.87 -8.70
CA GLY A 14 -7.30 -2.74 -8.83
C GLY A 14 -7.95 -2.30 -7.54
N ASP A 15 -7.56 -2.89 -6.42
CA ASP A 15 -8.06 -2.52 -5.10
C ASP A 15 -7.66 -1.10 -4.74
N LEU A 16 -6.40 -0.73 -5.02
CA LEU A 16 -5.93 0.63 -4.80
C LEU A 16 -6.70 1.64 -5.64
N ALA A 17 -6.95 1.34 -6.90
CA ALA A 17 -7.69 2.24 -7.80
C ALA A 17 -9.12 2.46 -7.31
N GLU A 18 -9.78 1.41 -6.81
CA GLU A 18 -11.11 1.55 -6.21
C GLU A 18 -11.09 2.46 -4.98
N LEU A 19 -10.13 2.26 -4.09
CA LEU A 19 -10.04 3.03 -2.85
C LEU A 19 -9.67 4.48 -3.08
N MET A 20 -8.77 4.74 -4.02
CA MET A 20 -8.23 6.07 -4.27
C MET A 20 -8.98 6.84 -5.35
N GLY A 21 -9.80 6.14 -6.13
CA GLY A 21 -10.53 6.73 -7.25
C GLY A 21 -9.70 6.91 -8.52
N VAL A 22 -8.41 6.64 -8.47
CA VAL A 22 -7.50 6.69 -9.61
C VAL A 22 -6.44 5.60 -9.45
N ASP A 23 -5.78 5.24 -10.54
CA ASP A 23 -4.62 4.34 -10.49
C ASP A 23 -3.42 5.10 -9.91
N VAL A 24 -2.97 4.68 -8.72
CA VAL A 24 -1.87 5.34 -8.00
C VAL A 24 -0.58 4.54 -8.02
N THR A 25 -0.49 3.47 -8.80
CA THR A 25 0.70 2.61 -8.80
C THR A 25 1.96 3.34 -9.28
N ALA A 26 1.81 4.35 -10.13
CA ALA A 26 2.93 5.18 -10.58
C ALA A 26 3.22 6.39 -9.69
N TYR A 27 2.38 6.67 -8.70
CA TYR A 27 2.62 7.77 -7.76
C TYR A 27 3.85 7.43 -6.92
N ILE A 28 4.62 8.46 -6.58
CA ILE A 28 5.77 8.31 -5.70
C ILE A 28 5.31 8.45 -4.26
N ALA A 29 5.62 7.43 -3.45
CA ALA A 29 5.40 7.45 -2.02
C ALA A 29 6.73 7.63 -1.31
N ARG A 30 6.76 8.51 -0.32
CA ARG A 30 7.91 8.61 0.57
C ARG A 30 7.57 7.91 1.88
N CYS A 31 8.40 6.94 2.26
CA CYS A 31 8.25 6.27 3.55
C CYS A 31 8.48 7.28 4.68
N ALA A 32 7.50 7.39 5.59
CA ALA A 32 7.60 8.29 6.72
C ALA A 32 8.69 7.86 7.72
N HIS A 33 9.06 6.58 7.68
CA HIS A 33 10.01 6.00 8.63
C HIS A 33 11.46 6.18 8.19
N CYS A 34 11.80 5.79 6.95
CA CYS A 34 13.18 5.83 6.47
C CYS A 34 13.44 6.91 5.39
N GLY A 35 12.39 7.52 4.87
CA GLY A 35 12.52 8.56 3.86
C GLY A 35 12.71 8.07 2.43
N ASN A 36 12.74 6.76 2.21
CA ASN A 36 12.88 6.20 0.86
C ASN A 36 11.70 6.61 -0.02
N ARG A 37 11.98 6.98 -1.26
CA ARG A 37 10.96 7.30 -2.27
C ARG A 37 10.90 6.18 -3.28
N ASP A 38 9.70 5.74 -3.59
CA ASP A 38 9.50 4.70 -4.59
C ASP A 38 8.09 4.80 -5.16
N ALA A 39 7.89 4.20 -6.33
CA ALA A 39 6.54 4.09 -6.88
C ALA A 39 5.68 3.22 -5.96
N MET A 40 4.42 3.60 -5.79
CA MET A 40 3.47 2.84 -4.98
C MET A 40 3.43 1.36 -5.40
N GLY A 41 3.45 1.10 -6.71
CA GLY A 41 3.42 -0.27 -7.24
C GLY A 41 4.63 -1.10 -6.88
N SER A 42 5.74 -0.48 -6.47
CA SER A 42 6.98 -1.17 -6.10
C SER A 42 7.03 -1.58 -4.63
N LEU A 43 6.11 -1.10 -3.81
CA LEU A 43 6.04 -1.49 -2.40
C LEU A 43 5.72 -2.98 -2.30
N ARG A 44 6.06 -3.59 -1.19
CA ARG A 44 5.73 -4.99 -0.96
C ARG A 44 4.36 -5.09 -0.31
N ALA A 45 3.48 -5.87 -0.93
CA ALA A 45 2.12 -6.06 -0.47
C ALA A 45 1.99 -7.38 0.27
N TRP A 46 1.47 -7.33 1.48
CA TRP A 46 1.02 -8.49 2.24
C TRP A 46 -0.49 -8.49 2.22
N ALA A 47 -1.09 -9.43 1.49
CA ALA A 47 -2.53 -9.60 1.44
C ALA A 47 -2.91 -10.79 2.31
N HIS A 48 -3.77 -10.56 3.31
CA HIS A 48 -4.23 -11.60 4.22
C HIS A 48 -5.61 -11.26 4.74
N GLY A 49 -6.57 -12.14 4.47
CA GLY A 49 -7.95 -11.92 4.88
C GLY A 49 -8.51 -10.63 4.29
N PRO A 50 -9.20 -9.81 5.09
CA PRO A 50 -9.85 -8.60 4.58
C PRO A 50 -8.92 -7.42 4.43
N GLY A 51 -7.63 -7.58 4.73
CA GLY A 51 -6.70 -6.46 4.78
C GLY A 51 -5.52 -6.62 3.84
N VAL A 52 -4.92 -5.49 3.48
CA VAL A 52 -3.67 -5.44 2.72
C VAL A 52 -2.76 -4.42 3.38
N VAL A 53 -1.48 -4.79 3.50
CA VAL A 53 -0.44 -3.93 4.05
C VAL A 53 0.62 -3.74 2.99
N LEU A 54 0.97 -2.49 2.69
CA LEU A 54 2.08 -2.15 1.80
C LEU A 54 3.26 -1.70 2.64
N ARG A 55 4.38 -2.39 2.48
CA ARG A 55 5.60 -2.11 3.24
C ARG A 55 6.70 -1.55 2.36
N CYS A 56 7.52 -0.72 2.96
CA CYS A 56 8.72 -0.17 2.32
C CYS A 56 9.70 -1.30 1.98
N VAL A 57 10.26 -1.26 0.77
CA VAL A 57 11.25 -2.27 0.34
C VAL A 57 12.59 -2.11 1.04
N ILE A 58 12.86 -0.97 1.68
CA ILE A 58 14.13 -0.67 2.34
C ILE A 58 14.06 -1.00 3.84
N CYS A 59 13.08 -0.44 4.56
CA CYS A 59 13.02 -0.59 6.02
C CYS A 59 11.95 -1.56 6.50
N SER A 60 11.09 -2.06 5.61
CA SER A 60 9.99 -2.99 5.90
C SER A 60 8.88 -2.41 6.79
N GLU A 61 8.92 -1.12 7.09
CA GLU A 61 7.84 -0.48 7.84
C GLU A 61 6.61 -0.31 6.95
N VAL A 62 5.44 -0.25 7.58
CA VAL A 62 4.18 -0.06 6.89
C VAL A 62 4.10 1.34 6.31
N VAL A 63 3.84 1.45 5.01
CA VAL A 63 3.65 2.72 4.32
C VAL A 63 2.16 3.01 4.17
N VAL A 64 1.41 2.02 3.69
CA VAL A 64 -0.04 2.13 3.47
C VAL A 64 -0.67 0.82 3.91
N ARG A 65 -1.86 0.90 4.48
CA ARG A 65 -2.65 -0.30 4.72
C ARG A 65 -4.13 0.01 4.56
N TRP A 66 -4.90 -1.01 4.20
CA TRP A 66 -6.34 -0.88 4.18
C TRP A 66 -6.98 -2.16 4.64
N ILE A 67 -8.21 -2.03 5.10
CA ILE A 67 -9.02 -3.15 5.55
C ILE A 67 -10.45 -2.97 5.04
N ARG A 68 -11.06 -4.06 4.59
CA ARG A 68 -12.46 -4.08 4.22
C ARG A 68 -13.29 -4.31 5.49
N ARG A 69 -14.25 -3.44 5.73
CA ARG A 69 -15.13 -3.51 6.89
C ARG A 69 -16.58 -3.47 6.42
N PRO A 70 -17.53 -3.98 7.22
CA PRO A 70 -18.94 -3.91 6.84
C PRO A 70 -19.46 -2.48 6.61
N ASP A 71 -18.88 -1.49 7.29
CA ASP A 71 -19.23 -0.08 7.14
C ASP A 71 -18.42 0.64 6.05
N GLY A 72 -17.63 -0.11 5.30
CA GLY A 72 -16.81 0.42 4.22
C GLY A 72 -15.32 0.24 4.47
N PRO A 73 -14.49 0.42 3.44
CA PRO A 73 -13.05 0.25 3.59
C PRO A 73 -12.45 1.38 4.40
N ARG A 74 -11.38 1.05 5.13
CA ARG A 74 -10.58 2.04 5.86
C ARG A 74 -9.17 2.03 5.28
N LEU A 75 -8.71 3.20 4.89
CA LEU A 75 -7.39 3.40 4.30
C LEU A 75 -6.54 4.19 5.30
N ASP A 76 -5.38 3.64 5.65
CA ASP A 76 -4.43 4.27 6.57
C ASP A 76 -3.17 4.63 5.79
N LEU A 77 -2.89 5.91 5.69
CA LEU A 77 -1.75 6.46 4.95
C LEU A 77 -0.68 7.05 5.87
N ARG A 78 -0.74 6.78 7.18
CA ARG A 78 0.17 7.40 8.15
C ARG A 78 1.62 7.02 7.94
N GLY A 79 1.89 5.89 7.27
CA GLY A 79 3.26 5.46 6.98
C GLY A 79 3.87 6.14 5.76
N ALA A 80 3.11 6.94 5.02
CA ALA A 80 3.59 7.69 3.87
C ALA A 80 3.73 9.16 4.26
N ALA A 81 4.94 9.71 4.14
CA ALA A 81 5.15 11.14 4.38
C ALA A 81 4.44 11.99 3.33
N PHE A 82 4.37 11.48 2.10
CA PHE A 82 3.57 12.07 1.03
C PHE A 82 3.32 11.06 -0.08
N LEU A 83 2.32 11.37 -0.90
CA LEU A 83 2.09 10.72 -2.19
C LEU A 83 2.16 11.81 -3.25
N GLN A 84 2.95 11.57 -4.29
CA GLN A 84 3.16 12.57 -5.35
C GLN A 84 2.74 11.97 -6.68
N PRO A 85 1.74 12.54 -7.36
CA PRO A 85 1.38 12.12 -8.70
C PRO A 85 2.54 12.29 -9.66
N ARG A 86 2.61 11.42 -10.64
CA ARG A 86 3.61 11.52 -11.69
C ARG A 86 3.05 12.18 -12.91
#